data_d05ad5150c3927717f9d6ddefae782a3
#
_entry.id   d05ad5150c3927717f9d6ddefae782a3
#
_cell.length_a   1.000
_cell.length_b   1.000
_cell.length_c   1.000
_cell.angle_alpha   90.00
_cell.angle_beta   90.00
_cell.angle_gamma   90.00
#
_symmetry.space_group_name_H-M   'P 1'
#
loop_
_entity.id
_entity.type
_entity.pdbx_description
1 polymer ?
#
loop_
_entity_poly.entity_id
_entity_poly.type
_entity_poly.pdbx_seq_one_letter_code
_entity_poly.pdbx_strand_id
1 'polypeptide(L)'
;MVSRLDQKDIEACKALQRQHGTSYFFATRFLPKEHRWAVHALYAFFRVPDEIVDRLGKKSTEAAQAELACWRAEWRAVRAGAATTDPVLRLAHRVFELYAIPESEAEAFFASMESDTHTFEYKDFEAVREYMYGSAAVVGRMMTRILGYTSEAAFEKAEALGYAMQWTNFLRDIQEDWVERGRVYLPQDRLHAHGLSTETIARREASPAFLALMQEEIARADALYQEAEAGIALLHPEGRVGVRMASRLYQEILRELERQGRNPFAGRARTSWVRKCWIAMRVLKEASL
;
A
#
# COMPACT_ATOMS: atom_id res chain seq x y z
N MET A 1 -22.98 -15.44 14.93
CA MET A 1 -22.27 -16.74 15.05
C MET A 1 -21.24 -16.80 13.95
N VAL A 2 -19.95 -16.52 14.24
CA VAL A 2 -18.86 -16.60 13.25
C VAL A 2 -18.69 -18.09 12.92
N SER A 3 -19.14 -18.53 11.72
CA SER A 3 -18.83 -19.88 11.25
C SER A 3 -17.32 -20.08 11.36
N ARG A 4 -16.87 -21.25 11.79
CA ARG A 4 -15.45 -21.56 11.99
C ARG A 4 -14.66 -21.10 10.76
N LEU A 5 -13.81 -20.06 10.97
CA LEU A 5 -12.85 -19.64 9.96
C LEU A 5 -11.95 -20.83 9.65
N ASP A 6 -11.74 -21.10 8.36
CA ASP A 6 -10.83 -22.18 7.99
C ASP A 6 -9.39 -21.73 8.33
N GLN A 7 -8.78 -22.41 9.28
CA GLN A 7 -7.42 -22.10 9.73
C GLN A 7 -6.40 -22.21 8.57
N LYS A 8 -6.66 -23.08 7.60
CA LYS A 8 -5.80 -23.24 6.40
C LYS A 8 -5.83 -22.01 5.53
N ASP A 9 -7.00 -21.39 5.34
CA ASP A 9 -7.14 -20.16 4.56
C ASP A 9 -6.40 -18.99 5.24
N ILE A 10 -6.53 -18.89 6.57
CA ILE A 10 -5.79 -17.87 7.35
C ILE A 10 -4.28 -18.05 7.20
N GLU A 11 -3.76 -19.27 7.33
CA GLU A 11 -2.33 -19.51 7.21
C GLU A 11 -1.83 -19.27 5.78
N ALA A 12 -2.61 -19.56 4.74
CA ALA A 12 -2.29 -19.24 3.35
C ALA A 12 -2.16 -17.71 3.14
N CYS A 13 -3.15 -16.93 3.56
CA CYS A 13 -3.11 -15.46 3.47
C CYS A 13 -1.97 -14.84 4.30
N LYS A 14 -1.74 -15.37 5.49
CA LYS A 14 -0.65 -14.95 6.38
C LYS A 14 0.73 -15.25 5.79
N ALA A 15 0.88 -16.38 5.09
CA ALA A 15 2.12 -16.73 4.40
C ALA A 15 2.43 -15.75 3.28
N LEU A 16 1.45 -15.37 2.46
CA LEU A 16 1.58 -14.33 1.44
C LEU A 16 2.02 -12.98 2.04
N GLN A 17 1.38 -12.53 3.12
CA GLN A 17 1.76 -11.28 3.78
C GLN A 17 3.18 -11.35 4.36
N ARG A 18 3.56 -12.47 4.96
CA ARG A 18 4.90 -12.66 5.52
C ARG A 18 5.99 -12.61 4.45
N GLN A 19 5.71 -13.18 3.28
CA GLN A 19 6.66 -13.25 2.15
C GLN A 19 6.87 -11.89 1.50
N HIS A 20 5.80 -11.12 1.24
CA HIS A 20 5.84 -9.94 0.40
C HIS A 20 5.73 -8.62 1.19
N GLY A 21 5.11 -8.61 2.36
CA GLY A 21 4.82 -7.40 3.15
C GLY A 21 5.53 -7.32 4.49
N THR A 22 6.87 -7.40 4.54
CA THR A 22 7.64 -7.54 5.79
C THR A 22 7.35 -6.46 6.85
N SER A 23 7.19 -5.20 6.45
CA SER A 23 6.86 -4.09 7.37
C SER A 23 5.40 -4.14 7.81
N TYR A 24 4.47 -4.41 6.89
CA TYR A 24 3.06 -4.61 7.22
C TYR A 24 2.86 -5.83 8.12
N PHE A 25 3.53 -6.96 7.81
CA PHE A 25 3.47 -8.15 8.64
C PHE A 25 4.00 -7.90 10.06
N PHE A 26 5.07 -7.11 10.18
CA PHE A 26 5.59 -6.69 11.49
C PHE A 26 4.57 -5.85 12.24
N ALA A 27 3.96 -4.84 11.61
CA ALA A 27 2.96 -3.96 12.21
C ALA A 27 1.67 -4.71 12.59
N THR A 28 1.22 -5.72 11.80
CA THR A 28 0.04 -6.53 12.08
C THR A 28 0.13 -7.22 13.45
N ARG A 29 1.33 -7.50 13.97
CA ARG A 29 1.54 -8.11 15.29
C ARG A 29 1.08 -7.21 16.45
N PHE A 30 0.96 -5.91 16.22
CA PHE A 30 0.52 -4.92 17.20
C PHE A 30 -0.96 -4.58 17.08
N LEU A 31 -1.67 -5.19 16.15
CA LEU A 31 -3.13 -5.12 16.06
C LEU A 31 -3.79 -6.11 17.02
N PRO A 32 -5.07 -5.90 17.39
CA PRO A 32 -5.86 -6.86 18.16
C PRO A 32 -5.86 -8.24 17.47
N LYS A 33 -5.76 -9.29 18.27
CA LYS A 33 -5.62 -10.67 17.74
C LYS A 33 -6.81 -11.06 16.87
N GLU A 34 -7.99 -10.63 17.23
CA GLU A 34 -9.27 -10.87 16.56
C GLU A 34 -9.37 -10.27 15.17
N HIS A 35 -8.59 -9.21 14.87
CA HIS A 35 -8.58 -8.54 13.56
C HIS A 35 -7.45 -9.00 12.64
N ARG A 36 -6.41 -9.67 13.17
CA ARG A 36 -5.20 -10.02 12.38
C ARG A 36 -5.50 -10.90 11.17
N TRP A 37 -6.42 -11.84 11.29
CA TRP A 37 -6.82 -12.70 10.18
C TRP A 37 -7.45 -11.91 9.03
N ALA A 38 -8.26 -10.90 9.34
CA ALA A 38 -8.87 -10.02 8.33
C ALA A 38 -7.81 -9.18 7.62
N VAL A 39 -6.80 -8.71 8.35
CA VAL A 39 -5.66 -7.98 7.77
C VAL A 39 -4.82 -8.87 6.87
N HIS A 40 -4.58 -10.14 7.25
CA HIS A 40 -3.91 -11.12 6.39
C HIS A 40 -4.71 -11.38 5.11
N ALA A 41 -6.05 -11.51 5.23
CA ALA A 41 -6.95 -11.73 4.10
C ALA A 41 -6.94 -10.56 3.11
N LEU A 42 -7.09 -9.32 3.61
CA LEU A 42 -7.03 -8.13 2.75
C LEU A 42 -5.67 -7.98 2.08
N TYR A 43 -4.58 -8.19 2.81
CA TYR A 43 -3.25 -8.13 2.21
C TYR A 43 -3.12 -9.12 1.04
N ALA A 44 -3.56 -10.36 1.25
CA ALA A 44 -3.51 -11.39 0.20
C ALA A 44 -4.42 -11.04 -0.98
N PHE A 45 -5.61 -10.50 -0.72
CA PHE A 45 -6.57 -10.06 -1.73
C PHE A 45 -6.00 -8.99 -2.65
N PHE A 46 -5.25 -8.02 -2.12
CA PHE A 46 -4.57 -7.01 -2.91
C PHE A 46 -3.30 -7.54 -3.58
N ARG A 47 -2.57 -8.41 -2.91
CA ARG A 47 -1.28 -8.87 -3.41
C ARG A 47 -1.39 -9.74 -4.67
N VAL A 48 -2.45 -10.55 -4.82
CA VAL A 48 -2.60 -11.42 -5.98
C VAL A 48 -2.77 -10.62 -7.28
N PRO A 49 -3.70 -9.64 -7.40
CA PRO A 49 -3.81 -8.79 -8.58
C PRO A 49 -2.55 -7.94 -8.84
N ASP A 50 -1.92 -7.42 -7.78
CA ASP A 50 -0.66 -6.67 -7.86
C ASP A 50 0.44 -7.53 -8.51
N GLU A 51 0.60 -8.79 -8.10
CA GLU A 51 1.55 -9.70 -8.74
C GLU A 51 1.21 -10.04 -10.19
N ILE A 52 -0.08 -10.09 -10.56
CA ILE A 52 -0.50 -10.33 -11.94
C ILE A 52 0.03 -9.20 -12.84
N VAL A 53 -0.16 -7.93 -12.43
CA VAL A 53 0.26 -6.77 -13.22
C VAL A 53 1.76 -6.47 -13.11
N ASP A 54 2.42 -6.88 -12.05
CA ASP A 54 3.87 -6.75 -11.88
C ASP A 54 4.67 -7.71 -12.77
N ARG A 55 4.04 -8.78 -13.29
CA ARG A 55 4.68 -9.73 -14.22
C ARG A 55 4.65 -9.27 -15.68
N LEU A 56 4.22 -8.05 -15.99
CA LEU A 56 4.15 -7.52 -17.36
C LEU A 56 5.49 -7.61 -18.12
N GLY A 57 6.64 -7.49 -17.45
CA GLY A 57 7.95 -7.72 -18.08
C GLY A 57 8.24 -9.18 -18.49
N LYS A 58 7.41 -10.14 -18.04
CA LYS A 58 7.57 -11.60 -18.31
C LYS A 58 6.41 -12.20 -19.08
N LYS A 59 5.27 -11.49 -19.21
CA LYS A 59 4.06 -11.88 -19.94
C LYS A 59 3.64 -10.72 -20.83
N SER A 60 2.84 -11.00 -21.86
CA SER A 60 2.22 -9.92 -22.65
C SER A 60 1.19 -9.15 -21.83
N THR A 61 0.95 -7.90 -22.21
CA THR A 61 -0.08 -7.04 -21.59
C THR A 61 -1.46 -7.70 -21.62
N GLU A 62 -1.81 -8.29 -22.76
CA GLU A 62 -3.10 -8.97 -22.97
C GLU A 62 -3.26 -10.17 -22.04
N ALA A 63 -2.18 -10.94 -21.81
CA ALA A 63 -2.21 -12.07 -20.89
C ALA A 63 -2.41 -11.62 -19.44
N ALA A 64 -1.75 -10.53 -19.01
CA ALA A 64 -1.94 -9.97 -17.68
C ALA A 64 -3.35 -9.39 -17.49
N GLN A 65 -3.87 -8.67 -18.50
CA GLN A 65 -5.25 -8.16 -18.50
C GLN A 65 -6.28 -9.30 -18.43
N ALA A 66 -6.09 -10.38 -19.17
CA ALA A 66 -6.98 -11.53 -19.13
C ALA A 66 -6.95 -12.24 -17.76
N GLU A 67 -5.77 -12.40 -17.15
CA GLU A 67 -5.61 -13.01 -15.82
C GLU A 67 -6.27 -12.12 -14.73
N LEU A 68 -6.07 -10.79 -14.79
CA LEU A 68 -6.72 -9.84 -13.90
C LEU A 68 -8.25 -9.83 -14.04
N ALA A 69 -8.74 -9.86 -15.29
CA ALA A 69 -10.18 -9.93 -15.57
C ALA A 69 -10.80 -11.24 -15.04
N CYS A 70 -10.09 -12.37 -15.18
CA CYS A 70 -10.51 -13.65 -14.62
C CYS A 70 -10.60 -13.60 -13.09
N TRP A 71 -9.58 -13.09 -12.41
CA TRP A 71 -9.59 -12.91 -10.95
C TRP A 71 -10.75 -12.02 -10.48
N ARG A 72 -10.96 -10.87 -11.16
CA ARG A 72 -12.08 -9.96 -10.87
C ARG A 72 -13.43 -10.63 -11.10
N ALA A 73 -13.58 -11.43 -12.17
CA ALA A 73 -14.81 -12.16 -12.44
C ALA A 73 -15.08 -13.22 -11.38
N GLU A 74 -14.07 -13.98 -10.94
CA GLU A 74 -14.20 -14.95 -9.85
C GLU A 74 -14.58 -14.26 -8.53
N TRP A 75 -13.93 -13.13 -8.19
CA TRP A 75 -14.31 -12.31 -7.04
C TRP A 75 -15.79 -11.93 -7.08
N ARG A 76 -16.28 -11.37 -8.21
CA ARG A 76 -17.68 -11.00 -8.38
C ARG A 76 -18.64 -12.19 -8.23
N ALA A 77 -18.25 -13.34 -8.78
CA ALA A 77 -19.05 -14.57 -8.63
C ALA A 77 -19.14 -15.01 -7.14
N VAL A 78 -18.03 -14.98 -6.42
CA VAL A 78 -17.98 -15.29 -4.99
C VAL A 78 -18.83 -14.30 -4.19
N ARG A 79 -18.79 -13.01 -4.52
CA ARG A 79 -19.64 -11.98 -3.91
C ARG A 79 -21.13 -12.21 -4.21
N ALA A 80 -21.46 -12.80 -5.34
CA ALA A 80 -22.82 -13.22 -5.70
C ALA A 80 -23.25 -14.58 -5.12
N GLY A 81 -22.39 -15.23 -4.30
CA GLY A 81 -22.69 -16.49 -3.60
C GLY A 81 -22.16 -17.75 -4.27
N ALA A 82 -21.33 -17.64 -5.33
CA ALA A 82 -20.69 -18.81 -5.92
C ALA A 82 -19.64 -19.39 -4.96
N ALA A 83 -19.49 -20.72 -4.99
CA ALA A 83 -18.42 -21.40 -4.25
C ALA A 83 -17.09 -21.22 -4.98
N THR A 84 -16.00 -21.06 -4.19
CA THR A 84 -14.62 -21.06 -4.73
C THR A 84 -13.72 -21.97 -3.91
N THR A 85 -12.69 -22.50 -4.55
CA THR A 85 -11.61 -23.26 -3.90
C THR A 85 -10.45 -22.35 -3.49
N ASP A 86 -10.42 -21.09 -3.94
CA ASP A 86 -9.36 -20.14 -3.64
C ASP A 86 -9.47 -19.65 -2.18
N PRO A 87 -8.45 -19.88 -1.35
CA PRO A 87 -8.47 -19.49 0.07
C PRO A 87 -8.48 -17.98 0.27
N VAL A 88 -7.88 -17.20 -0.66
CA VAL A 88 -7.83 -15.73 -0.57
C VAL A 88 -9.22 -15.17 -0.83
N LEU A 89 -9.90 -15.62 -1.88
CA LEU A 89 -11.25 -15.14 -2.21
C LEU A 89 -12.26 -15.52 -1.15
N ARG A 90 -12.21 -16.76 -0.61
CA ARG A 90 -13.10 -17.17 0.50
C ARG A 90 -12.93 -16.27 1.72
N LEU A 91 -11.68 -16.05 2.12
CA LEU A 91 -11.41 -15.29 3.33
C LEU A 91 -11.69 -13.79 3.14
N ALA A 92 -11.34 -13.22 1.98
CA ALA A 92 -11.67 -11.84 1.62
C ALA A 92 -13.20 -11.60 1.59
N HIS A 93 -13.97 -12.50 0.97
CA HIS A 93 -15.43 -12.42 0.98
C HIS A 93 -15.98 -12.33 2.41
N ARG A 94 -15.44 -13.15 3.32
CA ARG A 94 -15.85 -13.13 4.73
C ARG A 94 -15.51 -11.81 5.41
N VAL A 95 -14.35 -11.20 5.08
CA VAL A 95 -13.97 -9.88 5.58
C VAL A 95 -14.93 -8.80 5.08
N PHE A 96 -15.22 -8.78 3.78
CA PHE A 96 -16.15 -7.81 3.19
C PHE A 96 -17.55 -7.87 3.81
N GLU A 97 -18.06 -9.09 4.09
CA GLU A 97 -19.34 -9.25 4.75
C GLU A 97 -19.32 -8.81 6.21
N LEU A 98 -18.32 -9.30 6.98
CA LEU A 98 -18.26 -9.06 8.42
C LEU A 98 -18.08 -7.57 8.76
N TYR A 99 -17.29 -6.87 7.97
CA TYR A 99 -16.96 -5.46 8.19
C TYR A 99 -17.72 -4.49 7.27
N ALA A 100 -18.75 -4.99 6.57
CA ALA A 100 -19.59 -4.20 5.66
C ALA A 100 -18.75 -3.32 4.70
N ILE A 101 -17.72 -3.92 4.09
CA ILE A 101 -16.86 -3.22 3.12
C ILE A 101 -17.63 -3.07 1.82
N PRO A 102 -17.79 -1.83 1.29
CA PRO A 102 -18.49 -1.60 0.03
C PRO A 102 -17.74 -2.24 -1.15
N GLU A 103 -18.49 -2.83 -2.09
CA GLU A 103 -17.92 -3.42 -3.30
C GLU A 103 -17.21 -2.36 -4.17
N SER A 104 -17.65 -1.11 -4.10
CA SER A 104 -17.00 0.01 -4.79
C SER A 104 -15.54 0.21 -4.41
N GLU A 105 -15.12 -0.17 -3.19
CA GLU A 105 -13.73 -0.10 -2.76
C GLU A 105 -12.87 -1.18 -3.44
N ALA A 106 -13.41 -2.40 -3.62
CA ALA A 106 -12.75 -3.45 -4.42
C ALA A 106 -12.67 -3.08 -5.89
N GLU A 107 -13.75 -2.53 -6.45
CA GLU A 107 -13.78 -2.10 -7.86
C GLU A 107 -12.80 -0.95 -8.14
N ALA A 108 -12.65 0.00 -7.21
CA ALA A 108 -11.64 1.05 -7.31
C ALA A 108 -10.21 0.47 -7.31
N PHE A 109 -9.95 -0.53 -6.48
CA PHE A 109 -8.67 -1.23 -6.48
C PHE A 109 -8.41 -1.95 -7.82
N PHE A 110 -9.40 -2.69 -8.34
CA PHE A 110 -9.26 -3.36 -9.65
C PHE A 110 -9.03 -2.35 -10.79
N ALA A 111 -9.69 -1.21 -10.76
CA ALA A 111 -9.46 -0.16 -11.76
C ALA A 111 -8.02 0.37 -11.72
N SER A 112 -7.41 0.53 -10.53
CA SER A 112 -5.99 0.91 -10.42
C SER A 112 -5.06 -0.19 -10.94
N MET A 113 -5.33 -1.47 -10.66
CA MET A 113 -4.55 -2.58 -11.21
C MET A 113 -4.68 -2.68 -12.75
N GLU A 114 -5.87 -2.41 -13.28
CA GLU A 114 -6.09 -2.35 -14.73
C GLU A 114 -5.28 -1.19 -15.35
N SER A 115 -5.25 -0.02 -14.71
CA SER A 115 -4.44 1.13 -15.14
C SER A 115 -2.95 0.77 -15.23
N ASP A 116 -2.42 -0.04 -14.33
CA ASP A 116 -1.03 -0.50 -14.36
C ASP A 116 -0.65 -1.31 -15.62
N THR A 117 -1.64 -1.76 -16.40
CA THR A 117 -1.39 -2.47 -17.65
C THR A 117 -1.14 -1.56 -18.86
N HIS A 118 -1.43 -0.26 -18.76
CA HIS A 118 -1.36 0.68 -19.88
C HIS A 118 -0.91 2.10 -19.52
N THR A 119 -0.83 2.45 -18.21
CA THR A 119 -0.37 3.76 -17.76
C THR A 119 1.03 3.64 -17.18
N PHE A 120 2.01 4.27 -17.82
CA PHE A 120 3.42 4.18 -17.44
C PHE A 120 3.97 5.49 -16.90
N GLU A 121 3.30 6.61 -17.14
CA GLU A 121 3.67 7.96 -16.72
C GLU A 121 2.42 8.75 -16.34
N TYR A 122 2.59 9.72 -15.46
CA TYR A 122 1.51 10.56 -14.95
C TYR A 122 1.81 12.04 -15.20
N LYS A 123 0.85 12.78 -15.74
CA LYS A 123 1.02 14.19 -16.13
C LYS A 123 1.31 15.12 -14.95
N ASP A 124 0.61 14.92 -13.84
CA ASP A 124 0.64 15.74 -12.63
C ASP A 124 0.35 14.89 -11.37
N PHE A 125 0.49 15.50 -10.19
CA PHE A 125 0.25 14.80 -8.93
C PHE A 125 -1.21 14.37 -8.76
N GLU A 126 -2.17 15.08 -9.33
CA GLU A 126 -3.59 14.70 -9.23
C GLU A 126 -3.86 13.38 -9.99
N ALA A 127 -3.26 13.22 -11.17
CA ALA A 127 -3.33 11.95 -11.90
C ALA A 127 -2.73 10.77 -11.11
N VAL A 128 -1.61 10.99 -10.42
CA VAL A 128 -1.04 9.97 -9.52
C VAL A 128 -1.94 9.71 -8.33
N ARG A 129 -2.55 10.75 -7.77
CA ARG A 129 -3.46 10.65 -6.63
C ARG A 129 -4.72 9.86 -6.98
N GLU A 130 -5.26 10.08 -8.18
CA GLU A 130 -6.39 9.30 -8.71
C GLU A 130 -6.04 7.80 -8.79
N TYR A 131 -4.86 7.47 -9.32
CA TYR A 131 -4.35 6.10 -9.30
C TYR A 131 -4.18 5.57 -7.86
N MET A 132 -3.58 6.35 -6.96
CA MET A 132 -3.35 5.97 -5.56
C MET A 132 -4.67 5.82 -4.77
N TYR A 133 -5.77 6.41 -5.23
CA TYR A 133 -7.07 6.21 -4.58
C TYR A 133 -7.43 4.72 -4.55
N GLY A 134 -7.37 4.05 -5.68
CA GLY A 134 -7.67 2.62 -5.75
C GLY A 134 -6.55 1.74 -5.21
N SER A 135 -5.28 2.06 -5.49
CA SER A 135 -4.15 1.21 -5.07
C SER A 135 -3.78 1.33 -3.59
N ALA A 136 -4.21 2.40 -2.89
CA ALA A 136 -3.79 2.65 -1.50
C ALA A 136 -4.85 3.27 -0.59
N ALA A 137 -5.60 4.31 -1.02
CA ALA A 137 -6.55 5.00 -0.16
C ALA A 137 -7.71 4.08 0.27
N VAL A 138 -8.26 3.28 -0.65
CA VAL A 138 -9.32 2.30 -0.33
C VAL A 138 -8.83 1.24 0.66
N VAL A 139 -7.54 0.89 0.64
CA VAL A 139 -6.95 -0.03 1.64
C VAL A 139 -7.03 0.59 3.04
N GLY A 140 -6.72 1.89 3.16
CA GLY A 140 -6.86 2.64 4.40
C GLY A 140 -8.31 2.65 4.90
N ARG A 141 -9.28 2.87 4.00
CA ARG A 141 -10.72 2.83 4.30
C ARG A 141 -11.17 1.46 4.81
N MET A 142 -10.79 0.39 4.12
CA MET A 142 -11.10 -0.99 4.53
C MET A 142 -10.48 -1.32 5.89
N MET A 143 -9.23 -0.92 6.13
CA MET A 143 -8.56 -1.09 7.43
C MET A 143 -9.29 -0.34 8.56
N THR A 144 -9.82 0.86 8.29
CA THR A 144 -10.62 1.63 9.24
C THR A 144 -11.87 0.88 9.66
N ARG A 145 -12.57 0.23 8.71
CA ARG A 145 -13.75 -0.61 9.02
C ARG A 145 -13.38 -1.82 9.88
N ILE A 146 -12.26 -2.48 9.58
CA ILE A 146 -11.79 -3.66 10.33
C ILE A 146 -11.43 -3.28 11.77
N LEU A 147 -10.72 -2.17 11.95
CA LEU A 147 -10.22 -1.75 13.27
C LEU A 147 -11.26 -1.03 14.11
N GLY A 148 -12.36 -0.59 13.48
CA GLY A 148 -13.39 0.22 14.10
C GLY A 148 -12.96 1.68 14.26
N TYR A 149 -13.96 2.57 14.28
CA TYR A 149 -13.77 4.01 14.34
C TYR A 149 -14.84 4.69 15.19
N THR A 150 -14.54 5.87 15.67
CA THR A 150 -15.43 6.70 16.52
C THR A 150 -16.04 7.87 15.74
N SER A 151 -15.55 8.15 14.53
CA SER A 151 -16.02 9.22 13.66
C SER A 151 -15.76 8.89 12.21
N GLU A 152 -16.68 9.23 11.30
CA GLU A 152 -16.53 9.09 9.84
C GLU A 152 -15.33 9.87 9.28
N ALA A 153 -14.88 10.92 9.95
CA ALA A 153 -13.65 11.65 9.59
C ALA A 153 -12.39 10.77 9.62
N ALA A 154 -12.45 9.58 10.26
CA ALA A 154 -11.37 8.59 10.24
C ALA A 154 -11.06 8.12 8.82
N PHE A 155 -12.05 8.04 7.93
CA PHE A 155 -11.87 7.56 6.56
C PHE A 155 -10.98 8.49 5.73
N GLU A 156 -11.23 9.80 5.77
CA GLU A 156 -10.40 10.80 5.08
C GLU A 156 -8.94 10.75 5.55
N LYS A 157 -8.73 10.61 6.87
CA LYS A 157 -7.38 10.52 7.44
C LYS A 157 -6.69 9.17 7.14
N ALA A 158 -7.46 8.09 7.00
CA ALA A 158 -6.95 6.80 6.56
C ALA A 158 -6.56 6.82 5.07
N GLU A 159 -7.31 7.54 4.22
CA GLU A 159 -6.93 7.81 2.83
C GLU A 159 -5.59 8.55 2.76
N ALA A 160 -5.43 9.62 3.55
CA ALA A 160 -4.16 10.35 3.64
C ALA A 160 -2.99 9.45 4.03
N LEU A 161 -3.19 8.51 4.98
CA LEU A 161 -2.18 7.52 5.35
C LEU A 161 -1.88 6.56 4.19
N GLY A 162 -2.90 6.11 3.47
CA GLY A 162 -2.74 5.30 2.25
C GLY A 162 -1.89 6.02 1.22
N TYR A 163 -2.22 7.26 0.89
CA TYR A 163 -1.45 8.11 -0.02
C TYR A 163 0.00 8.28 0.45
N ALA A 164 0.22 8.59 1.73
CA ALA A 164 1.56 8.77 2.29
C ALA A 164 2.42 7.51 2.15
N MET A 165 1.87 6.35 2.45
CA MET A 165 2.57 5.07 2.35
C MET A 165 2.87 4.71 0.89
N GLN A 166 1.91 4.91 -0.02
CA GLN A 166 2.12 4.60 -1.43
C GLN A 166 3.12 5.57 -2.07
N TRP A 167 3.02 6.87 -1.76
CA TRP A 167 4.00 7.84 -2.22
C TRP A 167 5.42 7.50 -1.73
N THR A 168 5.54 7.03 -0.48
CA THR A 168 6.81 6.52 0.06
C THR A 168 7.35 5.32 -0.74
N ASN A 169 6.47 4.38 -1.16
CA ASN A 169 6.86 3.27 -2.02
C ASN A 169 7.40 3.79 -3.35
N PHE A 170 6.70 4.70 -4.02
CA PHE A 170 7.13 5.26 -5.31
C PHE A 170 8.49 5.96 -5.21
N LEU A 171 8.72 6.76 -4.16
CA LEU A 171 10.01 7.42 -3.96
C LEU A 171 11.15 6.43 -3.67
N ARG A 172 10.86 5.34 -2.97
CA ARG A 172 11.83 4.29 -2.67
C ARG A 172 12.19 3.46 -3.89
N ASP A 173 11.19 3.14 -4.72
CA ASP A 173 11.28 2.10 -5.74
C ASP A 173 11.45 2.66 -7.17
N ILE A 174 11.77 3.97 -7.35
CA ILE A 174 11.93 4.64 -8.65
C ILE A 174 12.76 3.82 -9.63
N GLN A 175 13.90 3.28 -9.18
CA GLN A 175 14.77 2.47 -10.03
C GLN A 175 14.14 1.11 -10.36
N GLU A 176 13.53 0.45 -9.40
CA GLU A 176 12.91 -0.87 -9.56
C GLU A 176 11.70 -0.76 -10.51
N ASP A 177 10.84 0.24 -10.30
CA ASP A 177 9.66 0.48 -11.13
C ASP A 177 10.03 0.78 -12.58
N TRP A 178 11.09 1.57 -12.81
CA TRP A 178 11.58 1.82 -14.15
C TRP A 178 12.16 0.56 -14.81
N VAL A 179 13.07 -0.14 -14.11
CA VAL A 179 13.82 -1.27 -14.71
C VAL A 179 12.93 -2.49 -14.92
N GLU A 180 12.04 -2.77 -13.98
CA GLU A 180 11.25 -4.00 -14.03
C GLU A 180 9.90 -3.80 -14.72
N ARG A 181 9.33 -2.58 -14.69
CA ARG A 181 7.96 -2.29 -15.12
C ARG A 181 7.86 -1.18 -16.17
N GLY A 182 8.93 -0.44 -16.41
CA GLY A 182 8.92 0.74 -17.30
C GLY A 182 8.04 1.89 -16.78
N ARG A 183 7.75 1.94 -15.48
CA ARG A 183 6.82 2.92 -14.88
C ARG A 183 7.55 4.04 -14.18
N VAL A 184 7.01 5.26 -14.30
CA VAL A 184 7.46 6.47 -13.62
C VAL A 184 6.28 7.12 -12.91
N TYR A 185 6.24 6.99 -11.58
CA TYR A 185 5.20 7.61 -10.75
C TYR A 185 5.50 9.06 -10.35
N LEU A 186 6.75 9.54 -10.57
CA LEU A 186 7.05 10.96 -10.42
C LEU A 186 6.30 11.75 -11.51
N PRO A 187 5.49 12.77 -11.14
CA PRO A 187 4.72 13.53 -12.11
C PRO A 187 5.59 14.24 -13.14
N GLN A 188 5.17 14.22 -14.41
CA GLN A 188 5.92 14.81 -15.51
C GLN A 188 6.08 16.34 -15.35
N ASP A 189 5.05 17.05 -14.87
CA ASP A 189 5.11 18.49 -14.58
C ASP A 189 6.19 18.80 -13.53
N ARG A 190 6.34 17.93 -12.52
CA ARG A 190 7.37 18.08 -11.47
C ARG A 190 8.78 17.83 -12.01
N LEU A 191 8.95 16.79 -12.82
CA LEU A 191 10.22 16.54 -13.53
C LEU A 191 10.59 17.75 -14.39
N HIS A 192 9.68 18.23 -15.22
CA HIS A 192 9.93 19.38 -16.12
C HIS A 192 10.22 20.67 -15.35
N ALA A 193 9.53 20.93 -14.22
CA ALA A 193 9.81 22.09 -13.38
C ALA A 193 11.25 22.16 -12.86
N HIS A 194 11.91 20.98 -12.73
CA HIS A 194 13.33 20.86 -12.36
C HIS A 194 14.27 20.69 -13.56
N GLY A 195 13.76 20.85 -14.80
CA GLY A 195 14.54 20.62 -16.03
C GLY A 195 14.93 19.16 -16.25
N LEU A 196 14.13 18.23 -15.72
CA LEU A 196 14.34 16.79 -15.78
C LEU A 196 13.30 16.13 -16.69
N SER A 197 13.54 14.87 -17.05
CA SER A 197 12.62 14.04 -17.82
C SER A 197 12.72 12.58 -17.40
N THR A 198 11.94 11.71 -18.01
CA THR A 198 12.03 10.25 -17.85
C THR A 198 13.43 9.71 -18.17
N GLU A 199 14.17 10.32 -19.10
CA GLU A 199 15.55 9.95 -19.42
C GLU A 199 16.50 10.12 -18.23
N THR A 200 16.24 11.07 -17.33
CA THR A 200 17.02 11.24 -16.08
C THR A 200 16.91 9.98 -15.22
N ILE A 201 15.72 9.42 -15.13
CA ILE A 201 15.45 8.16 -14.40
C ILE A 201 16.11 6.98 -15.13
N ALA A 202 15.97 6.90 -16.46
CA ALA A 202 16.56 5.86 -17.29
C ALA A 202 18.10 5.80 -17.14
N ARG A 203 18.75 6.97 -17.06
CA ARG A 203 20.20 7.10 -16.87
C ARG A 203 20.64 6.99 -15.42
N ARG A 204 19.70 6.95 -14.47
CA ARG A 204 19.97 6.92 -13.02
C ARG A 204 20.80 8.13 -12.56
N GLU A 205 20.50 9.29 -13.10
CA GLU A 205 21.24 10.53 -12.84
C GLU A 205 20.74 11.20 -11.55
N ALA A 206 21.47 11.04 -10.46
CA ALA A 206 21.23 11.76 -9.20
C ALA A 206 21.85 13.17 -9.25
N SER A 207 21.45 13.99 -10.24
CA SER A 207 21.89 15.38 -10.37
C SER A 207 21.41 16.25 -9.19
N PRO A 208 22.02 17.42 -8.92
CA PRO A 208 21.52 18.34 -7.91
C PRO A 208 20.04 18.71 -8.09
N ALA A 209 19.57 18.86 -9.34
CA ALA A 209 18.17 19.12 -9.66
C ALA A 209 17.26 17.95 -9.27
N PHE A 210 17.68 16.70 -9.57
CA PHE A 210 16.94 15.51 -9.17
C PHE A 210 16.87 15.36 -7.64
N LEU A 211 17.97 15.60 -6.93
CA LEU A 211 18.01 15.54 -5.47
C LEU A 211 17.15 16.64 -4.80
N ALA A 212 17.04 17.83 -5.45
CA ALA A 212 16.13 18.88 -5.03
C ALA A 212 14.67 18.46 -5.21
N LEU A 213 14.29 17.87 -6.36
CA LEU A 213 12.97 17.29 -6.58
C LEU A 213 12.65 16.23 -5.52
N MET A 214 13.58 15.30 -5.25
CA MET A 214 13.38 14.27 -4.23
C MET A 214 13.14 14.85 -2.84
N GLN A 215 13.81 15.96 -2.50
CA GLN A 215 13.57 16.66 -1.23
C GLN A 215 12.15 17.19 -1.13
N GLU A 216 11.63 17.80 -2.20
CA GLU A 216 10.26 18.32 -2.23
C GLU A 216 9.23 17.19 -2.14
N GLU A 217 9.45 16.08 -2.84
CA GLU A 217 8.53 14.95 -2.82
C GLU A 217 8.57 14.15 -1.51
N ILE A 218 9.70 14.09 -0.82
CA ILE A 218 9.80 13.57 0.55
C ILE A 218 9.01 14.50 1.51
N ALA A 219 9.13 15.82 1.37
CA ALA A 219 8.36 16.76 2.19
C ALA A 219 6.85 16.65 1.94
N ARG A 220 6.42 16.37 0.68
CA ARG A 220 5.03 16.05 0.36
C ARG A 220 4.53 14.80 1.09
N ALA A 221 5.32 13.72 1.08
CA ALA A 221 4.98 12.51 1.84
C ALA A 221 4.83 12.80 3.34
N ASP A 222 5.76 13.57 3.91
CA ASP A 222 5.71 13.95 5.33
C ASP A 222 4.46 14.77 5.67
N ALA A 223 4.03 15.67 4.80
CA ALA A 223 2.79 16.41 4.98
C ALA A 223 1.56 15.49 5.01
N LEU A 224 1.50 14.48 4.14
CA LEU A 224 0.44 13.47 4.14
C LEU A 224 0.45 12.63 5.43
N TYR A 225 1.64 12.25 5.95
CA TYR A 225 1.74 11.57 7.25
C TYR A 225 1.27 12.46 8.41
N GLN A 226 1.58 13.76 8.38
CA GLN A 226 1.11 14.70 9.41
C GLN A 226 -0.41 14.83 9.38
N GLU A 227 -1.01 14.92 8.19
CA GLU A 227 -2.45 14.92 8.03
C GLU A 227 -3.10 13.64 8.58
N ALA A 228 -2.51 12.48 8.27
CA ALA A 228 -3.02 11.18 8.69
C ALA A 228 -2.93 10.95 10.21
N GLU A 229 -1.95 11.53 10.90
CA GLU A 229 -1.71 11.30 12.34
C GLU A 229 -2.93 11.64 13.19
N ALA A 230 -3.67 12.71 12.84
CA ALA A 230 -4.89 13.10 13.54
C ALA A 230 -5.99 12.01 13.46
N GLY A 231 -5.99 11.20 12.40
CA GLY A 231 -6.96 10.12 12.21
C GLY A 231 -6.77 8.93 13.16
N ILE A 232 -5.56 8.72 13.66
CA ILE A 232 -5.28 7.61 14.59
C ILE A 232 -6.13 7.72 15.85
N ALA A 233 -6.36 8.94 16.35
CA ALA A 233 -7.21 9.19 17.52
C ALA A 233 -8.70 8.87 17.25
N LEU A 234 -9.12 8.85 16.00
CA LEU A 234 -10.50 8.56 15.57
C LEU A 234 -10.77 7.05 15.41
N LEU A 235 -9.75 6.20 15.50
CA LEU A 235 -9.91 4.75 15.53
C LEU A 235 -10.29 4.27 16.94
N HIS A 236 -10.84 3.06 17.03
CA HIS A 236 -10.97 2.41 18.34
C HIS A 236 -9.59 2.25 19.00
N PRO A 237 -9.48 2.43 20.31
CA PRO A 237 -8.20 2.47 21.03
C PRO A 237 -7.29 1.28 20.74
N GLU A 238 -7.86 0.09 20.60
CA GLU A 238 -7.16 -1.18 20.38
C GLU A 238 -6.41 -1.22 19.04
N GLY A 239 -6.92 -0.53 18.00
CA GLY A 239 -6.30 -0.46 16.67
C GLY A 239 -5.16 0.56 16.54
N ARG A 240 -5.15 1.58 17.41
CA ARG A 240 -4.27 2.77 17.30
C ARG A 240 -2.79 2.43 17.28
N VAL A 241 -2.36 1.53 18.17
CA VAL A 241 -0.94 1.15 18.29
C VAL A 241 -0.43 0.51 16.99
N GLY A 242 -1.21 -0.40 16.41
CA GLY A 242 -0.84 -1.07 15.16
C GLY A 242 -0.76 -0.12 13.97
N VAL A 243 -1.71 0.81 13.85
CA VAL A 243 -1.70 1.81 12.77
C VAL A 243 -0.54 2.79 12.93
N ARG A 244 -0.32 3.31 14.15
CA ARG A 244 0.85 4.16 14.44
C ARG A 244 2.16 3.45 14.16
N MET A 245 2.25 2.16 14.49
CA MET A 245 3.41 1.33 14.17
C MET A 245 3.66 1.26 12.66
N ALA A 246 2.63 0.97 11.88
CA ALA A 246 2.73 0.93 10.43
C ALA A 246 3.16 2.29 9.85
N SER A 247 2.53 3.38 10.28
CA SER A 247 2.87 4.74 9.89
C SER A 247 4.35 5.06 10.15
N ARG A 248 4.84 4.84 11.38
CA ARG A 248 6.23 5.14 11.75
C ARG A 248 7.25 4.28 11.01
N LEU A 249 6.93 3.00 10.75
CA LEU A 249 7.81 2.11 9.99
C LEU A 249 7.94 2.54 8.52
N TYR A 250 6.87 3.04 7.92
CA TYR A 250 6.89 3.55 6.56
C TYR A 250 7.57 4.92 6.47
N GLN A 251 7.29 5.82 7.39
CA GLN A 251 7.99 7.11 7.51
C GLN A 251 9.52 6.92 7.63
N GLU A 252 9.95 5.86 8.32
CA GLU A 252 11.38 5.56 8.45
C GLU A 252 12.05 5.25 7.10
N ILE A 253 11.30 4.77 6.10
CA ILE A 253 11.83 4.56 4.74
C ILE A 253 12.27 5.90 4.12
N LEU A 254 11.49 6.97 4.34
CA LEU A 254 11.86 8.32 3.90
C LEU A 254 13.16 8.80 4.61
N ARG A 255 13.27 8.50 5.91
CA ARG A 255 14.50 8.83 6.67
C ARG A 255 15.72 8.05 6.15
N GLU A 256 15.53 6.81 5.69
CA GLU A 256 16.61 6.06 5.05
C GLU A 256 16.99 6.66 3.68
N LEU A 257 16.02 7.08 2.88
CA LEU A 257 16.27 7.80 1.63
C LEU A 257 17.07 9.11 1.88
N GLU A 258 16.71 9.86 2.92
CA GLU A 258 17.47 11.06 3.31
C GLU A 258 18.91 10.73 3.72
N ARG A 259 19.14 9.66 4.50
CA ARG A 259 20.48 9.20 4.89
C ARG A 259 21.33 8.74 3.70
N GLN A 260 20.68 8.22 2.65
CA GLN A 260 21.31 7.89 1.36
C GLN A 260 21.52 9.13 0.46
N GLY A 261 21.38 10.34 1.01
CA GLY A 261 21.47 11.58 0.24
C GLY A 261 20.30 11.81 -0.71
N ARG A 262 19.13 11.23 -0.42
CA ARG A 262 17.92 11.27 -1.27
C ARG A 262 18.08 10.64 -2.65
N ASN A 263 19.07 9.75 -2.80
CA ASN A 263 19.39 9.08 -4.05
C ASN A 263 18.80 7.65 -4.08
N PRO A 264 17.65 7.40 -4.75
CA PRO A 264 17.06 6.07 -4.84
C PRO A 264 17.86 5.12 -5.75
N PHE A 265 18.78 5.66 -6.56
CA PHE A 265 19.65 4.87 -7.43
C PHE A 265 20.85 4.27 -6.68
N ALA A 266 21.17 4.75 -5.49
CA ALA A 266 22.24 4.19 -4.65
C ALA A 266 21.90 2.81 -4.04
N GLY A 267 20.64 2.43 -4.13
CA GLY A 267 20.10 1.16 -3.61
C GLY A 267 18.78 1.36 -2.90
N ARG A 268 18.01 0.28 -2.77
CA ARG A 268 16.68 0.32 -2.16
C ARG A 268 16.77 0.63 -0.67
N ALA A 269 16.18 1.74 -0.23
CA ALA A 269 16.10 2.12 1.17
C ALA A 269 15.34 1.06 2.00
N ARG A 270 15.99 0.54 3.05
CA ARG A 270 15.43 -0.53 3.89
C ARG A 270 15.63 -0.23 5.36
N THR A 271 14.57 -0.28 6.12
CA THR A 271 14.63 -0.17 7.57
C THR A 271 15.24 -1.42 8.18
N SER A 272 16.35 -1.30 8.88
CA SER A 272 17.02 -2.41 9.55
C SER A 272 16.16 -3.00 10.68
N TRP A 273 16.40 -4.26 11.05
CA TRP A 273 15.69 -4.91 12.17
C TRP A 273 15.85 -4.15 13.48
N VAL A 274 17.05 -3.70 13.78
CA VAL A 274 17.35 -2.92 14.99
C VAL A 274 16.50 -1.63 15.01
N ARG A 275 16.40 -0.96 13.87
CA ARG A 275 15.60 0.26 13.74
C ARG A 275 14.12 -0.02 13.90
N LYS A 276 13.61 -1.12 13.34
CA LYS A 276 12.22 -1.56 13.55
C LYS A 276 11.91 -1.81 15.03
N CYS A 277 12.81 -2.48 15.76
CA CYS A 277 12.65 -2.70 17.21
C CYS A 277 12.68 -1.39 17.99
N TRP A 278 13.55 -0.45 17.63
CA TRP A 278 13.61 0.86 18.28
C TRP A 278 12.33 1.67 18.06
N ILE A 279 11.79 1.68 16.83
CA ILE A 279 10.50 2.31 16.52
C ILE A 279 9.39 1.66 17.36
N ALA A 280 9.38 0.33 17.44
CA ALA A 280 8.39 -0.39 18.22
C ALA A 280 8.42 0.00 19.71
N MET A 281 9.60 0.08 20.31
CA MET A 281 9.75 0.52 21.71
C MET A 281 9.22 1.95 21.92
N ARG A 282 9.50 2.87 20.98
CA ARG A 282 8.98 4.25 21.07
C ARG A 282 7.47 4.30 20.99
N VAL A 283 6.88 3.65 19.99
CA VAL A 283 5.42 3.64 19.80
C VAL A 283 4.70 3.02 20.99
N LEU A 284 5.23 1.94 21.56
CA LEU A 284 4.67 1.31 22.76
C LEU A 284 4.77 2.23 23.99
N LYS A 285 5.89 2.92 24.15
CA LYS A 285 6.05 3.91 25.24
C LYS A 285 5.06 5.07 25.12
N GLU A 286 4.87 5.62 23.91
CA GLU A 286 3.90 6.68 23.63
C GLU A 286 2.45 6.23 23.88
N ALA A 287 2.13 4.96 23.67
CA ALA A 287 0.81 4.39 23.90
C ALA A 287 0.52 4.07 25.39
N SER A 288 1.54 4.06 26.24
CA SER A 288 1.43 3.79 27.69
C SER A 288 1.31 5.06 28.52
N LEU A 289 1.44 6.24 27.90
CA LEU A 289 1.27 7.57 28.50
C LEU A 289 -0.11 8.12 28.18
#